data_6aa3cebdfd68ea14a23ad8bfda940969
#
_entry.id   6aa3cebdfd68ea14a23ad8bfda940969
#
_cell.length_a   1.000
_cell.length_b   1.000
_cell.length_c   1.000
_cell.angle_alpha   90.00
_cell.angle_beta   90.00
_cell.angle_gamma   90.00
#
_symmetry.space_group_name_H-M   'P 1'
#
loop_
_entity.id
_entity.type
_entity.pdbx_description
1 polymer ?
#
loop_
_entity_poly.entity_id
_entity_poly.type
_entity_poly.pdbx_seq_one_letter_code
_entity_poly.pdbx_strand_id
1 'polypeptide(L)'
;MAYSLYLAGFDVKDVHMTDLISGREDLSDVNMIVFVGGFSNSDVLGSAKGWAGAFLYNEKAKSALDNFYKREDTLSLGVCNGCQLMMELGLVFPEMDNHPKMQHNDSHKFESTFVDVTIPQNDSVMFGVLSGSRMGVWLAHGEGRFDLPGNEGDYKIGCKFSYSEYPGNPNGSDYDVAAVYSKNGRHFAI
;
A
#
# COMPACT_ATOMS: atom_id res chain seq x y z
N MET A 1 -8.08 -12.26 -2.53
CA MET A 1 -6.85 -12.10 -1.72
C MET A 1 -6.62 -13.29 -0.79
N ALA A 2 -7.51 -13.61 0.17
CA ALA A 2 -7.31 -14.72 1.12
C ALA A 2 -6.96 -16.06 0.45
N TYR A 3 -7.73 -16.48 -0.57
CA TYR A 3 -7.44 -17.72 -1.29
C TYR A 3 -6.07 -17.71 -2.00
N SER A 4 -5.66 -16.56 -2.56
CA SER A 4 -4.34 -16.45 -3.22
C SER A 4 -3.19 -16.58 -2.20
N LEU A 5 -3.36 -16.02 -1.01
CA LEU A 5 -2.39 -16.17 0.08
C LEU A 5 -2.34 -17.62 0.59
N TYR A 6 -3.48 -18.26 0.74
CA TYR A 6 -3.55 -19.68 1.09
C TYR A 6 -2.81 -20.56 0.07
N LEU A 7 -3.02 -20.33 -1.24
CA LEU A 7 -2.29 -21.05 -2.29
C LEU A 7 -0.79 -20.78 -2.27
N ALA A 8 -0.37 -19.61 -1.79
CA ALA A 8 1.04 -19.26 -1.60
C ALA A 8 1.66 -19.87 -0.31
N GLY A 9 0.87 -20.61 0.46
CA GLY A 9 1.34 -21.32 1.65
C GLY A 9 1.21 -20.58 2.97
N PHE A 10 0.47 -19.45 2.98
CA PHE A 10 0.18 -18.72 4.22
C PHE A 10 -0.99 -19.36 4.98
N ASP A 11 -0.91 -19.32 6.30
CA ASP A 11 -2.05 -19.54 7.17
C ASP A 11 -2.83 -18.23 7.28
N VAL A 12 -4.06 -18.19 6.75
CA VAL A 12 -4.80 -16.94 6.51
C VAL A 12 -5.93 -16.77 7.52
N LYS A 13 -5.95 -15.60 8.15
CA LYS A 13 -7.01 -15.17 9.07
C LYS A 13 -7.67 -13.90 8.50
N ASP A 14 -8.98 -13.94 8.31
CA ASP A 14 -9.75 -12.75 7.97
C ASP A 14 -10.05 -11.94 9.23
N VAL A 15 -9.64 -10.67 9.24
CA VAL A 15 -9.87 -9.74 10.35
C VAL A 15 -10.65 -8.54 9.84
N HIS A 16 -11.82 -8.32 10.40
CA HIS A 16 -12.65 -7.16 10.10
C HIS A 16 -12.25 -5.96 10.96
N MET A 17 -12.43 -4.76 10.42
CA MET A 17 -12.19 -3.52 11.18
C MET A 17 -12.98 -3.48 12.48
N THR A 18 -14.19 -4.02 12.48
CA THR A 18 -15.04 -4.14 13.68
C THR A 18 -14.45 -5.04 14.77
N ASP A 19 -13.58 -6.00 14.41
CA ASP A 19 -12.92 -6.87 15.38
C ASP A 19 -11.81 -6.09 16.11
N LEU A 20 -11.06 -5.28 15.38
CA LEU A 20 -10.05 -4.39 15.95
C LEU A 20 -10.70 -3.29 16.82
N ILE A 21 -11.77 -2.65 16.33
CA ILE A 21 -12.49 -1.61 17.06
C ILE A 21 -13.07 -2.15 18.38
N SER A 22 -13.63 -3.35 18.36
CA SER A 22 -14.17 -3.98 19.56
C SER A 22 -13.10 -4.56 20.49
N GLY A 23 -11.90 -4.81 19.97
CA GLY A 23 -10.81 -5.47 20.67
C GLY A 23 -10.96 -7.00 20.74
N ARG A 24 -11.75 -7.60 19.85
CA ARG A 24 -11.76 -9.06 19.65
C ARG A 24 -10.49 -9.57 19.01
N GLU A 25 -9.84 -8.72 18.22
CA GLU A 25 -8.55 -8.96 17.58
C GLU A 25 -7.58 -7.83 17.93
N ASP A 26 -6.32 -8.18 18.12
CA ASP A 26 -5.24 -7.24 18.47
C ASP A 26 -3.98 -7.38 17.62
N LEU A 27 -4.00 -8.27 16.61
CA LEU A 27 -2.93 -8.56 15.66
C LEU A 27 -1.65 -9.18 16.27
N SER A 28 -1.69 -9.61 17.54
CA SER A 28 -0.51 -10.15 18.22
C SER A 28 -0.08 -11.52 17.69
N ASP A 29 -1.01 -12.28 17.11
CA ASP A 29 -0.82 -13.64 16.59
C ASP A 29 -0.51 -13.70 15.10
N VAL A 30 -0.42 -12.54 14.40
CA VAL A 30 -0.12 -12.49 12.96
C VAL A 30 1.26 -11.91 12.68
N ASN A 31 1.93 -12.40 11.65
CA ASN A 31 3.24 -11.90 11.19
C ASN A 31 3.15 -11.10 9.90
N MET A 32 2.00 -11.14 9.19
CA MET A 32 1.80 -10.35 8.00
C MET A 32 0.38 -9.79 7.96
N ILE A 33 0.26 -8.49 7.70
CA ILE A 33 -1.02 -7.85 7.35
C ILE A 33 -1.06 -7.62 5.85
N VAL A 34 -2.20 -7.98 5.23
CA VAL A 34 -2.52 -7.55 3.87
C VAL A 34 -3.73 -6.63 3.93
N PHE A 35 -3.50 -5.34 3.72
CA PHE A 35 -4.58 -4.37 3.51
C PHE A 35 -5.09 -4.52 2.09
N VAL A 36 -6.30 -5.02 1.98
CA VAL A 36 -6.90 -5.38 0.69
C VAL A 36 -7.38 -4.18 -0.11
N GLY A 37 -7.52 -4.36 -1.41
CA GLY A 37 -8.16 -3.39 -2.29
C GLY A 37 -9.69 -3.38 -2.13
N GLY A 38 -10.32 -2.46 -2.81
CA GLY A 38 -11.76 -2.24 -2.82
C GLY A 38 -12.13 -0.79 -2.51
N PHE A 39 -13.32 -0.56 -1.97
CA PHE A 39 -13.81 0.76 -1.57
C PHE A 39 -14.26 0.69 -0.11
N SER A 40 -13.34 0.81 0.84
CA SER A 40 -13.65 0.76 2.27
C SER A 40 -14.47 1.98 2.68
N ASN A 41 -15.52 1.72 3.49
CA ASN A 41 -16.48 2.75 3.90
C ASN A 41 -17.02 3.58 2.72
N SER A 42 -17.13 2.95 1.53
CA SER A 42 -17.54 3.55 0.26
C SER A 42 -16.65 4.72 -0.20
N ASP A 43 -15.48 4.91 0.41
CA ASP A 43 -14.52 6.01 0.18
C ASP A 43 -15.19 7.41 0.10
N VAL A 44 -16.23 7.61 0.91
CA VAL A 44 -17.05 8.84 0.90
C VAL A 44 -16.21 10.10 1.16
N LEU A 45 -15.13 9.96 1.91
CA LEU A 45 -14.21 11.06 2.23
C LEU A 45 -12.99 11.11 1.30
N GLY A 46 -12.92 10.21 0.30
CA GLY A 46 -11.76 10.01 -0.58
C GLY A 46 -10.79 8.95 -0.02
N SER A 47 -9.87 8.54 -0.86
CA SER A 47 -8.82 7.52 -0.72
C SER A 47 -8.61 6.95 0.69
N ALA A 48 -9.35 5.92 1.06
CA ALA A 48 -9.23 5.19 2.33
C ALA A 48 -9.32 6.05 3.62
N LYS A 49 -9.71 7.32 3.55
CA LYS A 49 -9.76 8.23 4.73
C LYS A 49 -10.73 7.76 5.80
N GLY A 50 -11.88 7.23 5.40
CA GLY A 50 -12.83 6.63 6.34
C GLY A 50 -12.25 5.40 7.05
N TRP A 51 -11.47 4.61 6.34
CA TRP A 51 -10.76 3.46 6.91
C TRP A 51 -9.62 3.90 7.84
N ALA A 52 -8.83 4.87 7.42
CA ALA A 52 -7.78 5.46 8.24
C ALA A 52 -8.34 6.06 9.53
N GLY A 53 -9.49 6.75 9.46
CA GLY A 53 -10.18 7.29 10.62
C GLY A 53 -10.53 6.24 11.67
N ALA A 54 -10.89 5.02 11.25
CA ALA A 54 -11.14 3.92 12.19
C ALA A 54 -9.90 3.55 13.01
N PHE A 55 -8.71 3.59 12.41
CA PHE A 55 -7.45 3.40 13.14
C PHE A 55 -7.07 4.60 13.99
N LEU A 56 -7.19 5.81 13.44
CA LEU A 56 -6.73 7.03 14.12
C LEU A 56 -7.56 7.39 15.36
N TYR A 57 -8.88 7.14 15.32
CA TYR A 57 -9.81 7.61 16.35
C TYR A 57 -10.37 6.49 17.25
N ASN A 58 -9.92 5.24 17.08
CA ASN A 58 -10.25 4.15 17.98
C ASN A 58 -8.98 3.63 18.66
N GLU A 59 -8.90 3.78 19.98
CA GLU A 59 -7.70 3.44 20.75
C GLU A 59 -7.30 1.97 20.63
N LYS A 60 -8.26 1.03 20.58
CA LYS A 60 -7.94 -0.40 20.46
C LYS A 60 -7.36 -0.74 19.10
N ALA A 61 -8.00 -0.26 18.03
CA ALA A 61 -7.53 -0.48 16.66
C ALA A 61 -6.16 0.19 16.45
N LYS A 62 -5.98 1.41 16.95
CA LYS A 62 -4.70 2.12 16.91
C LYS A 62 -3.61 1.35 17.64
N SER A 63 -3.87 0.93 18.87
CA SER A 63 -2.90 0.18 19.68
C SER A 63 -2.50 -1.15 19.03
N ALA A 64 -3.47 -1.88 18.45
CA ALA A 64 -3.21 -3.11 17.72
C ALA A 64 -2.25 -2.88 16.55
N LEU A 65 -2.52 -1.85 15.74
CA LEU A 65 -1.69 -1.48 14.60
C LEU A 65 -0.30 -1.00 15.03
N ASP A 66 -0.22 -0.10 16.01
CA ASP A 66 1.04 0.42 16.54
C ASP A 66 1.93 -0.70 17.10
N ASN A 67 1.34 -1.66 17.82
CA ASN A 67 2.07 -2.79 18.37
C ASN A 67 2.56 -3.74 17.27
N PHE A 68 1.77 -3.96 16.22
CA PHE A 68 2.17 -4.74 15.06
C PHE A 68 3.39 -4.13 14.37
N TYR A 69 3.37 -2.83 14.09
CA TYR A 69 4.46 -2.14 13.38
C TYR A 69 5.74 -1.96 14.22
N LYS A 70 5.66 -2.04 15.57
CA LYS A 70 6.83 -2.03 16.46
C LYS A 70 7.62 -3.34 16.43
N ARG A 71 6.99 -4.43 16.03
CA ARG A 71 7.63 -5.76 15.96
C ARG A 71 8.59 -5.83 14.77
N GLU A 72 9.71 -6.55 14.95
CA GLU A 72 10.71 -6.73 13.88
C GLU A 72 10.44 -7.96 13.00
N ASP A 73 9.55 -8.84 13.41
CA ASP A 73 9.15 -10.08 12.74
C ASP A 73 7.89 -9.94 11.88
N THR A 74 7.50 -8.71 11.54
CA THR A 74 6.24 -8.43 10.81
C THR A 74 6.47 -7.88 9.42
N LEU A 75 5.53 -8.20 8.52
CA LEU A 75 5.43 -7.69 7.16
C LEU A 75 4.07 -7.04 6.93
N SER A 76 4.00 -6.05 6.06
CA SER A 76 2.70 -5.56 5.58
C SER A 76 2.70 -5.27 4.09
N LEU A 77 1.57 -5.57 3.47
CA LEU A 77 1.31 -5.31 2.05
C LEU A 77 -0.01 -4.52 1.93
N GLY A 78 0.05 -3.34 1.33
CA GLY A 78 -1.12 -2.58 0.94
C GLY A 78 -1.36 -2.67 -0.56
N VAL A 79 -2.53 -3.11 -0.97
CA VAL A 79 -2.89 -3.24 -2.38
C VAL A 79 -4.04 -2.30 -2.71
N CYS A 80 -3.89 -1.42 -3.71
CA CYS A 80 -4.92 -0.49 -4.17
C CYS A 80 -5.46 0.37 -3.00
N ASN A 81 -6.69 0.17 -2.54
CA ASN A 81 -7.24 0.87 -1.38
C ASN A 81 -6.41 0.66 -0.10
N GLY A 82 -5.81 -0.51 0.06
CA GLY A 82 -4.84 -0.78 1.14
C GLY A 82 -3.54 0.01 1.00
N CYS A 83 -3.07 0.28 -0.24
CA CYS A 83 -1.96 1.19 -0.48
C CYS A 83 -2.32 2.61 -0.04
N GLN A 84 -3.49 3.10 -0.44
CA GLN A 84 -4.02 4.40 -0.04
C GLN A 84 -4.09 4.52 1.50
N LEU A 85 -4.55 3.47 2.19
CA LEU A 85 -4.58 3.42 3.65
C LEU A 85 -3.17 3.55 4.25
N MET A 86 -2.21 2.80 3.73
CA MET A 86 -0.84 2.85 4.24
C MET A 86 -0.20 4.23 4.05
N MET A 87 -0.48 4.91 2.94
CA MET A 87 -0.04 6.28 2.71
C MET A 87 -0.74 7.26 3.66
N GLU A 88 -2.05 7.16 3.83
CA GLU A 88 -2.83 8.06 4.70
C GLU A 88 -2.40 7.94 6.18
N LEU A 89 -2.00 6.74 6.62
CA LEU A 89 -1.51 6.49 7.98
C LEU A 89 0.00 6.69 8.15
N GLY A 90 0.74 7.01 7.07
CA GLY A 90 2.20 7.18 7.13
C GLY A 90 2.99 5.91 7.46
N LEU A 91 2.43 4.73 7.18
CA LEU A 91 3.01 3.46 7.62
C LEU A 91 4.26 3.02 6.86
N VAL A 92 4.47 3.56 5.65
CA VAL A 92 5.63 3.22 4.81
C VAL A 92 6.83 4.13 5.12
N PHE A 93 6.57 5.40 5.38
CA PHE A 93 7.61 6.40 5.66
C PHE A 93 7.33 7.14 6.98
N PRO A 94 7.32 6.42 8.12
CA PRO A 94 6.98 7.01 9.43
C PRO A 94 7.98 8.07 9.91
N GLU A 95 9.16 8.14 9.31
CA GLU A 95 10.21 9.12 9.59
C GLU A 95 10.01 10.47 8.90
N MET A 96 9.07 10.57 7.95
CA MET A 96 8.81 11.78 7.18
C MET A 96 7.71 12.62 7.81
N ASP A 97 7.97 13.89 8.12
CA ASP A 97 6.96 14.83 8.60
C ASP A 97 5.90 15.14 7.52
N ASN A 98 6.34 15.23 6.26
CA ASN A 98 5.45 15.38 5.09
C ASN A 98 5.33 14.06 4.36
N HIS A 99 4.36 13.25 4.76
CA HIS A 99 4.14 11.93 4.17
C HIS A 99 3.71 12.02 2.71
N PRO A 100 4.18 11.08 1.87
CA PRO A 100 3.60 10.82 0.57
C PRO A 100 2.09 10.60 0.67
N LYS A 101 1.37 10.99 -0.38
CA LYS A 101 -0.09 10.85 -0.45
C LYS A 101 -0.51 10.15 -1.73
N MET A 102 -1.72 9.60 -1.70
CA MET A 102 -2.39 9.16 -2.90
C MET A 102 -3.39 10.22 -3.33
N GLN A 103 -3.37 10.55 -4.62
CA GLN A 103 -4.22 11.58 -5.22
C GLN A 103 -5.08 10.98 -6.34
N HIS A 104 -6.08 11.74 -6.79
CA HIS A 104 -6.81 11.40 -8.00
C HIS A 104 -5.85 11.25 -9.18
N ASN A 105 -6.15 10.29 -10.07
CA ASN A 105 -5.44 10.17 -11.34
C ASN A 105 -5.50 11.49 -12.10
N ASP A 106 -4.45 11.85 -12.81
CA ASP A 106 -4.42 13.08 -13.63
C ASP A 106 -5.50 13.08 -14.73
N SER A 107 -5.93 11.91 -15.17
CA SER A 107 -7.05 11.74 -16.10
C SER A 107 -8.41 12.11 -15.51
N HIS A 108 -8.51 12.27 -14.19
CA HIS A 108 -9.77 12.44 -13.45
C HIS A 108 -10.79 11.31 -13.69
N LYS A 109 -10.30 10.12 -14.02
CA LYS A 109 -11.12 8.92 -14.30
C LYS A 109 -10.63 7.73 -13.50
N PHE A 110 -11.52 6.75 -13.38
CA PHE A 110 -11.12 5.41 -12.97
C PHE A 110 -10.39 4.77 -14.17
N GLU A 111 -9.10 4.54 -14.01
CA GLU A 111 -8.29 3.85 -15.01
C GLU A 111 -8.36 2.34 -14.76
N SER A 112 -8.68 1.59 -15.81
CA SER A 112 -8.68 0.12 -15.80
C SER A 112 -7.95 -0.35 -17.05
N THR A 113 -6.67 -0.70 -16.91
CA THR A 113 -5.81 -0.98 -18.06
C THR A 113 -4.70 -1.96 -17.71
N PHE A 114 -4.11 -2.57 -18.74
CA PHE A 114 -2.93 -3.41 -18.61
C PHE A 114 -1.70 -2.57 -18.90
N VAL A 115 -0.82 -2.45 -17.93
CA VAL A 115 0.37 -1.60 -17.99
C VAL A 115 1.65 -2.42 -17.85
N ASP A 116 2.73 -1.88 -18.35
CA ASP A 116 4.06 -2.43 -18.23
C ASP A 116 4.79 -1.74 -17.07
N VAL A 117 5.36 -2.54 -16.17
CA VAL A 117 6.11 -2.05 -15.02
C VAL A 117 7.51 -2.65 -14.96
N THR A 118 8.45 -1.88 -14.44
CA THR A 118 9.81 -2.33 -14.13
C THR A 118 10.01 -2.35 -12.62
N ILE A 119 10.75 -3.34 -12.14
CA ILE A 119 11.14 -3.46 -10.74
C ILE A 119 12.60 -3.06 -10.64
N PRO A 120 12.91 -1.84 -10.13
CA PRO A 120 14.29 -1.40 -9.97
C PRO A 120 15.03 -2.27 -8.96
N GLN A 121 16.37 -2.14 -8.90
CA GLN A 121 17.14 -2.78 -7.84
C GLN A 121 16.63 -2.31 -6.49
N ASN A 122 16.23 -3.23 -5.65
CA ASN A 122 15.62 -2.94 -4.34
C ASN A 122 15.97 -4.02 -3.31
N ASP A 123 15.86 -3.65 -2.05
CA ASP A 123 16.14 -4.48 -0.88
C ASP A 123 14.87 -4.85 -0.09
N SER A 124 13.69 -4.72 -0.71
CA SER A 124 12.45 -5.12 -0.06
C SER A 124 12.35 -6.65 0.09
N VAL A 125 11.80 -7.08 1.22
CA VAL A 125 11.60 -8.51 1.51
C VAL A 125 10.70 -9.18 0.46
N MET A 126 9.68 -8.47 -0.02
CA MET A 126 8.68 -9.04 -0.94
C MET A 126 9.11 -8.98 -2.40
N PHE A 127 9.79 -7.92 -2.83
CA PHE A 127 10.08 -7.66 -4.25
C PHE A 127 11.58 -7.73 -4.60
N GLY A 128 12.48 -7.84 -3.62
CA GLY A 128 13.92 -7.87 -3.87
C GLY A 128 14.35 -8.96 -4.85
N VAL A 129 13.74 -10.14 -4.77
CA VAL A 129 14.01 -11.26 -5.69
C VAL A 129 13.57 -11.00 -7.14
N LEU A 130 12.71 -10.01 -7.36
CA LEU A 130 12.24 -9.60 -8.69
C LEU A 130 13.04 -8.43 -9.26
N SER A 131 14.07 -7.96 -8.56
CA SER A 131 14.91 -6.82 -9.00
C SER A 131 15.43 -7.01 -10.42
N GLY A 132 15.27 -5.96 -11.24
CA GLY A 132 15.65 -5.95 -12.65
C GLY A 132 14.66 -6.59 -13.60
N SER A 133 13.55 -7.12 -13.11
CA SER A 133 12.50 -7.69 -13.95
C SER A 133 11.56 -6.62 -14.50
N ARG A 134 10.88 -7.00 -15.57
CA ARG A 134 9.83 -6.22 -16.23
C ARG A 134 8.61 -7.12 -16.45
N MET A 135 7.42 -6.59 -16.16
CA MET A 135 6.20 -7.39 -16.28
C MET A 135 4.99 -6.55 -16.61
N GLY A 136 4.01 -7.18 -17.24
CA GLY A 136 2.68 -6.59 -17.42
C GLY A 136 1.79 -6.87 -16.22
N VAL A 137 1.08 -5.85 -15.77
CA VAL A 137 0.14 -5.95 -14.64
C VAL A 137 -1.17 -5.24 -14.96
N TRP A 138 -2.25 -5.71 -14.32
CA TRP A 138 -3.52 -5.00 -14.35
C TRP A 138 -3.54 -3.90 -13.30
N LEU A 139 -3.98 -2.72 -13.73
CA LEU A 139 -4.22 -1.56 -12.91
C LEU A 139 -5.71 -1.22 -12.94
N ALA A 140 -6.30 -0.92 -11.77
CA ALA A 140 -7.73 -0.58 -11.66
C ALA A 140 -7.97 0.34 -10.47
N HIS A 141 -7.91 1.66 -10.65
CA HIS A 141 -8.19 2.65 -9.60
C HIS A 141 -8.44 4.06 -10.13
N GLY A 142 -9.12 4.89 -9.31
CA GLY A 142 -9.38 6.32 -9.60
C GLY A 142 -8.46 7.27 -8.84
N GLU A 143 -7.83 6.80 -7.77
CA GLU A 143 -6.95 7.56 -6.88
C GLU A 143 -5.64 6.80 -6.67
N GLY A 144 -4.91 6.59 -7.77
CA GLY A 144 -3.68 5.81 -7.82
C GLY A 144 -2.42 6.62 -8.05
N ARG A 145 -2.52 7.96 -8.07
CA ARG A 145 -1.38 8.85 -8.26
C ARG A 145 -0.59 8.99 -6.98
N PHE A 146 0.66 8.54 -6.99
CA PHE A 146 1.61 8.84 -5.92
C PHE A 146 2.05 10.31 -6.02
N ASP A 147 1.79 11.07 -4.97
CA ASP A 147 2.26 12.43 -4.73
C ASP A 147 3.42 12.34 -3.74
N LEU A 148 4.64 12.49 -4.24
CA LEU A 148 5.88 12.25 -3.50
C LEU A 148 6.63 13.59 -3.32
N PRO A 149 6.43 14.30 -2.20
CA PRO A 149 7.12 15.55 -1.96
C PRO A 149 8.63 15.35 -1.78
N GLY A 150 9.45 16.18 -2.45
CA GLY A 150 10.91 16.10 -2.35
C GLY A 150 11.57 15.48 -3.59
N ASN A 151 12.61 14.68 -3.41
CA ASN A 151 13.36 14.09 -4.51
C ASN A 151 13.13 12.58 -4.59
N GLU A 152 13.27 12.02 -5.80
CA GLU A 152 13.14 10.57 -6.01
C GLU A 152 14.03 9.75 -5.06
N GLY A 153 15.26 10.21 -4.82
CA GLY A 153 16.23 9.53 -3.95
C GLY A 153 15.85 9.46 -2.46
N ASP A 154 14.82 10.20 -2.05
CA ASP A 154 14.32 10.18 -0.67
C ASP A 154 13.42 8.95 -0.42
N TYR A 155 13.02 8.24 -1.50
CA TYR A 155 12.05 7.16 -1.44
C TYR A 155 12.64 5.81 -1.79
N LYS A 156 12.15 4.77 -1.15
CA LYS A 156 12.38 3.38 -1.51
C LYS A 156 11.32 2.94 -2.52
N ILE A 157 11.69 2.89 -3.81
CA ILE A 157 10.78 2.57 -4.91
C ILE A 157 10.84 1.09 -5.22
N GLY A 158 9.71 0.41 -5.09
CA GLY A 158 9.57 -1.03 -5.35
C GLY A 158 9.18 -1.37 -6.78
N CYS A 159 8.45 -0.47 -7.44
CA CYS A 159 8.00 -0.66 -8.81
C CYS A 159 7.78 0.69 -9.50
N LYS A 160 8.05 0.75 -10.80
CA LYS A 160 7.83 1.94 -11.65
C LYS A 160 7.05 1.56 -12.89
N PHE A 161 6.20 2.45 -13.36
CA PHE A 161 5.68 2.37 -14.73
C PHE A 161 6.84 2.44 -15.71
N SER A 162 6.84 1.58 -16.74
CA SER A 162 7.94 1.51 -17.70
C SER A 162 7.97 2.69 -18.68
N TYR A 163 6.89 3.45 -18.76
CA TYR A 163 6.74 4.60 -19.63
C TYR A 163 6.09 5.75 -18.86
N SER A 164 6.66 6.95 -18.97
CA SER A 164 6.24 8.12 -18.17
C SER A 164 4.96 8.78 -18.68
N GLU A 165 4.69 8.67 -19.98
CA GLU A 165 3.53 9.32 -20.58
C GLU A 165 2.29 8.43 -20.57
N TYR A 166 1.12 9.07 -20.58
CA TYR A 166 -0.15 8.36 -20.79
C TYR A 166 -0.15 7.64 -22.15
N PRO A 167 -0.60 6.40 -22.25
CA PRO A 167 -1.23 5.57 -21.21
C PRO A 167 -0.25 4.70 -20.38
N GLY A 168 1.04 4.89 -20.48
CA GLY A 168 2.06 4.08 -19.82
C GLY A 168 2.14 4.33 -18.30
N ASN A 169 2.00 5.60 -17.87
CA ASN A 169 1.75 6.02 -16.49
C ASN A 169 0.34 6.62 -16.42
N PRO A 170 -0.71 5.78 -16.30
CA PRO A 170 -2.08 6.26 -16.43
C PRO A 170 -2.54 7.09 -15.23
N ASN A 171 -1.84 7.01 -14.11
CA ASN A 171 -2.15 7.75 -12.91
C ASN A 171 -1.53 9.16 -12.89
N GLY A 172 -0.41 9.36 -13.61
CA GLY A 172 0.42 10.56 -13.50
C GLY A 172 1.24 10.62 -12.20
N SER A 173 1.64 9.44 -11.68
CA SER A 173 2.45 9.34 -10.47
C SER A 173 3.81 10.02 -10.63
N ASP A 174 4.26 10.71 -9.59
CA ASP A 174 5.59 11.29 -9.54
C ASP A 174 6.67 10.21 -9.73
N TYR A 175 7.73 10.52 -10.46
CA TYR A 175 8.86 9.61 -10.76
C TYR A 175 8.44 8.27 -11.37
N ASP A 176 7.26 8.21 -11.99
CA ASP A 176 6.65 6.98 -12.53
C ASP A 176 6.40 5.89 -11.50
N VAL A 177 6.27 6.23 -10.23
CA VAL A 177 6.14 5.26 -9.15
C VAL A 177 4.80 4.51 -9.24
N ALA A 178 4.90 3.18 -9.19
CA ALA A 178 3.76 2.28 -9.09
C ALA A 178 3.72 1.54 -7.73
N ALA A 179 4.86 1.47 -7.02
CA ALA A 179 4.92 0.92 -5.68
C ALA A 179 6.10 1.48 -4.89
N VAL A 180 5.90 1.60 -3.58
CA VAL A 180 6.92 2.03 -2.62
C VAL A 180 7.05 1.04 -1.47
N TYR A 181 8.17 1.09 -0.74
CA TYR A 181 8.37 0.27 0.44
C TYR A 181 9.15 1.01 1.54
N SER A 182 9.02 0.53 2.76
CA SER A 182 9.65 1.14 3.93
C SER A 182 11.17 0.97 3.94
N LYS A 183 11.86 1.83 4.66
CA LYS A 183 13.32 1.83 4.80
C LYS A 183 13.87 0.49 5.30
N ASN A 184 13.12 -0.24 6.13
CA ASN A 184 13.50 -1.58 6.61
C ASN A 184 13.15 -2.72 5.64
N GLY A 185 12.56 -2.43 4.47
CA GLY A 185 12.20 -3.40 3.44
C GLY A 185 10.96 -4.25 3.72
N ARG A 186 10.30 -4.08 4.86
CA ARG A 186 9.24 -4.99 5.34
C ARG A 186 7.81 -4.57 4.99
N HIS A 187 7.57 -3.31 4.75
CA HIS A 187 6.23 -2.75 4.52
C HIS A 187 6.15 -2.24 3.08
N PHE A 188 5.22 -2.78 2.31
CA PHE A 188 5.13 -2.56 0.86
C PHE A 188 3.74 -2.06 0.48
N ALA A 189 3.66 -1.04 -0.39
CA ALA A 189 2.42 -0.43 -0.85
C ALA A 189 2.41 -0.30 -2.38
N ILE A 190 1.36 -0.86 -3.03
CA ILE A 190 1.19 -0.94 -4.49
C ILE A 190 -0.26 -0.69 -4.92
#